data_a445354280132743bda286934fa97040
#
_entry.id   a445354280132743bda286934fa97040
#
_cell.length_a   1.000
_cell.length_b   1.000
_cell.length_c   1.000
_cell.angle_alpha   90.00
_cell.angle_beta   90.00
_cell.angle_gamma   90.00
#
_symmetry.space_group_name_H-M   'P 1'
#
loop_
_entity.id
_entity.type
_entity.pdbx_description
1 polymer ?
#
loop_
_entity_poly.entity_id
_entity_poly.type
_entity_poly.pdbx_seq_one_letter_code
_entity_poly.pdbx_strand_id
1 'polypeptide(L)'
;MNIKDHFLTQETFRIERDENTGVLATRPIPENLSKYYEANNYRSHGGYRKSLIDYLYSAAKALRTRSKRKLVEKCQGSFNSVLDIGCGDGAFLSLFEDKRIAGVEPSNRARELCIKKGLEVAPSISDINETFDIITLWHVLEHLPNLKGDLKTINNLLSDKGRLFVAVPNCKSWDAEYYGEFWAGYDVPRHVWHFDRESLERTLVSTGFEIEAHESQIFDLFYIAYLSEKYKGGRFALPRAVLLGIFAVLTNKASKKPSAILLVAKKAK
;
A
#
# COMPACT_ATOMS: atom_id res chain seq x y z
N MET A 1 20.45 -0.98 -8.16
CA MET A 1 19.74 -1.43 -9.39
C MET A 1 19.09 -0.20 -10.01
N ASN A 2 19.15 -0.05 -11.35
CA ASN A 2 18.53 1.09 -12.04
C ASN A 2 17.15 0.68 -12.53
N ILE A 3 16.12 1.46 -12.19
CA ILE A 3 14.72 1.22 -12.54
C ILE A 3 14.15 2.45 -13.21
N LYS A 4 13.39 2.23 -14.28
CA LYS A 4 12.74 3.29 -15.05
C LYS A 4 11.32 3.54 -14.53
N ASP A 5 10.90 4.82 -14.47
CA ASP A 5 9.49 5.16 -14.30
C ASP A 5 8.72 4.81 -15.58
N HIS A 6 8.30 3.57 -15.71
CA HIS A 6 7.54 3.09 -16.87
C HIS A 6 6.13 3.67 -16.95
N PHE A 7 5.64 4.20 -15.82
CA PHE A 7 4.28 4.70 -15.73
C PHE A 7 4.11 6.09 -16.35
N LEU A 8 5.04 7.03 -16.09
CA LEU A 8 4.83 8.44 -16.42
C LEU A 8 6.01 9.09 -17.14
N THR A 9 7.12 9.32 -16.43
CA THR A 9 8.17 10.24 -16.91
C THR A 9 9.24 9.58 -17.75
N GLN A 10 9.36 8.27 -17.69
CA GLN A 10 10.44 7.49 -18.31
C GLN A 10 11.84 7.83 -17.75
N GLU A 11 11.92 8.60 -16.68
CA GLU A 11 13.17 8.89 -15.94
C GLU A 11 13.67 7.62 -15.26
N THR A 12 14.99 7.54 -15.05
CA THR A 12 15.62 6.37 -14.41
C THR A 12 16.07 6.74 -13.00
N PHE A 13 15.71 5.90 -12.04
CA PHE A 13 16.06 6.03 -10.64
C PHE A 13 16.88 4.83 -10.18
N ARG A 14 17.75 5.04 -9.18
CA ARG A 14 18.52 3.99 -8.58
C ARG A 14 17.85 3.48 -7.31
N ILE A 15 17.76 2.16 -7.16
CA ILE A 15 17.37 1.54 -5.90
C ILE A 15 18.64 1.04 -5.23
N GLU A 16 18.89 1.53 -4.02
CA GLU A 16 20.05 1.18 -3.21
C GLU A 16 19.68 1.08 -1.72
N ARG A 17 20.52 0.47 -0.92
CA ARG A 17 20.29 0.35 0.52
C ARG A 17 20.52 1.71 1.19
N ASP A 18 19.53 2.17 1.93
CA ASP A 18 19.65 3.35 2.76
C ASP A 18 20.41 3.02 4.05
N GLU A 19 21.47 3.77 4.35
CA GLU A 19 22.36 3.48 5.48
C GLU A 19 21.68 3.69 6.84
N ASN A 20 20.73 4.62 6.94
CA ASN A 20 20.05 4.97 8.19
C ASN A 20 18.96 3.97 8.59
N THR A 21 18.26 3.43 7.60
CA THR A 21 17.13 2.53 7.81
C THR A 21 17.47 1.08 7.53
N GLY A 22 18.46 0.84 6.66
CA GLY A 22 18.78 -0.49 6.15
C GLY A 22 17.75 -1.04 5.15
N VAL A 23 16.77 -0.23 4.76
CA VAL A 23 15.75 -0.56 3.75
C VAL A 23 16.25 -0.18 2.36
N LEU A 24 15.81 -0.85 1.31
CA LEU A 24 16.07 -0.41 -0.05
C LEU A 24 15.25 0.86 -0.34
N ALA A 25 15.88 1.84 -0.96
CA ALA A 25 15.29 3.14 -1.24
C ALA A 25 15.53 3.60 -2.66
N THR A 26 14.57 4.32 -3.24
CA THR A 26 14.70 5.03 -4.50
C THR A 26 15.61 6.26 -4.32
N ARG A 27 16.56 6.47 -5.22
CA ARG A 27 17.48 7.61 -5.21
C ARG A 27 17.70 8.19 -6.62
N PRO A 28 17.85 9.54 -6.76
CA PRO A 28 17.49 10.51 -5.72
C PRO A 28 15.98 10.52 -5.44
N ILE A 29 15.58 10.91 -4.23
CA ILE A 29 14.17 11.24 -3.97
C ILE A 29 13.91 12.61 -4.57
N PRO A 30 12.97 12.76 -5.54
CA PRO A 30 12.66 14.06 -6.12
C PRO A 30 12.12 15.03 -5.06
N GLU A 31 12.58 16.29 -5.11
CA GLU A 31 12.08 17.34 -4.22
C GLU A 31 10.56 17.55 -4.37
N ASN A 32 10.06 17.43 -5.59
CA ASN A 32 8.64 17.53 -5.90
C ASN A 32 8.07 16.16 -6.33
N LEU A 33 7.78 15.28 -5.36
CA LEU A 33 7.14 14.00 -5.60
C LEU A 33 5.71 14.15 -6.16
N SER A 34 5.00 15.24 -5.89
CA SER A 34 3.61 15.45 -6.35
C SER A 34 3.49 15.42 -7.88
N LYS A 35 4.51 15.90 -8.59
CA LYS A 35 4.62 15.84 -10.06
C LYS A 35 4.39 14.43 -10.62
N TYR A 36 4.81 13.40 -9.88
CA TYR A 36 4.71 12.01 -10.32
C TYR A 36 3.33 11.36 -10.05
N TYR A 37 2.43 12.11 -9.39
CA TYR A 37 1.03 11.69 -9.13
C TYR A 37 0.03 12.42 -10.05
N GLU A 38 0.46 13.44 -10.82
CA GLU A 38 -0.42 14.30 -11.62
C GLU A 38 -0.90 13.67 -12.94
N ALA A 39 -0.50 12.45 -13.27
CA ALA A 39 -0.99 11.79 -14.47
C ALA A 39 -2.51 11.58 -14.42
N ASN A 40 -3.23 12.04 -15.46
CA ASN A 40 -4.67 11.85 -15.63
C ASN A 40 -5.12 10.38 -15.57
N ASN A 41 -4.19 9.43 -15.62
CA ASN A 41 -4.42 7.98 -15.62
C ASN A 41 -4.03 7.30 -14.30
N TYR A 42 -3.58 8.03 -13.25
CA TYR A 42 -3.30 7.42 -11.97
C TYR A 42 -4.62 6.98 -11.32
N ARG A 43 -4.92 5.68 -11.42
CA ARG A 43 -6.24 5.08 -11.09
C ARG A 43 -6.62 5.06 -9.61
N SER A 44 -5.83 5.64 -8.72
CA SER A 44 -6.20 5.77 -7.32
C SER A 44 -7.43 6.68 -7.10
N HIS A 45 -7.78 7.52 -8.12
CA HIS A 45 -8.83 8.53 -8.00
C HIS A 45 -9.84 8.41 -9.13
N GLY A 46 -10.94 7.70 -8.87
CA GLY A 46 -12.01 7.35 -9.77
C GLY A 46 -12.47 8.45 -10.75
N GLY A 47 -12.76 8.02 -11.97
CA GLY A 47 -13.51 8.75 -12.97
C GLY A 47 -13.14 8.40 -14.40
N TYR A 48 -13.76 7.35 -14.98
CA TYR A 48 -13.95 7.21 -16.42
C TYR A 48 -15.17 6.31 -16.75
N ARG A 49 -15.69 6.41 -17.99
CA ARG A 49 -16.85 5.70 -18.54
C ARG A 49 -16.83 4.22 -18.15
N LYS A 50 -17.94 3.73 -17.62
CA LYS A 50 -18.18 2.36 -17.20
C LYS A 50 -18.07 1.38 -18.37
N SER A 51 -16.91 0.80 -18.56
CA SER A 51 -16.73 -0.39 -19.41
C SER A 51 -16.99 -1.64 -18.57
N LEU A 52 -17.17 -2.80 -19.20
CA LEU A 52 -17.24 -4.10 -18.51
C LEU A 52 -16.02 -4.33 -17.60
N ILE A 53 -14.85 -3.88 -18.06
CA ILE A 53 -13.58 -3.94 -17.30
C ILE A 53 -13.66 -3.07 -16.05
N ASP A 54 -14.26 -1.89 -16.12
CA ASP A 54 -14.41 -1.00 -14.96
C ASP A 54 -15.41 -1.57 -13.94
N TYR A 55 -16.44 -2.28 -14.40
CA TYR A 55 -17.36 -3.00 -13.52
C TYR A 55 -16.65 -4.16 -12.80
N LEU A 56 -15.87 -4.98 -13.51
CA LEU A 56 -15.07 -6.06 -12.93
C LEU A 56 -14.04 -5.52 -11.95
N TYR A 57 -13.38 -4.43 -12.30
CA TYR A 57 -12.42 -3.75 -11.41
C TYR A 57 -13.11 -3.23 -10.13
N SER A 58 -14.29 -2.61 -10.26
CA SER A 58 -15.07 -2.12 -9.11
C SER A 58 -15.52 -3.25 -8.20
N ALA A 59 -15.96 -4.38 -8.77
CA ALA A 59 -16.33 -5.56 -8.02
C ALA A 59 -15.13 -6.16 -7.28
N ALA A 60 -13.99 -6.27 -7.96
CA ALA A 60 -12.74 -6.74 -7.34
C ALA A 60 -12.27 -5.79 -6.22
N LYS A 61 -12.37 -4.47 -6.42
CA LYS A 61 -12.09 -3.45 -5.38
C LYS A 61 -12.99 -3.65 -4.17
N ALA A 62 -14.30 -3.83 -4.37
CA ALA A 62 -15.25 -4.04 -3.29
C ALA A 62 -14.99 -5.33 -2.50
N LEU A 63 -14.69 -6.43 -3.19
CA LEU A 63 -14.33 -7.71 -2.56
C LEU A 63 -13.05 -7.57 -1.72
N ARG A 64 -12.03 -6.92 -2.26
CA ARG A 64 -10.77 -6.64 -1.56
C ARG A 64 -10.99 -5.79 -0.31
N THR A 65 -11.77 -4.72 -0.42
CA THR A 65 -12.07 -3.83 0.69
C THR A 65 -12.83 -4.56 1.81
N ARG A 66 -13.82 -5.40 1.45
CA ARG A 66 -14.53 -6.26 2.42
C ARG A 66 -13.61 -7.30 3.07
N SER A 67 -12.65 -7.86 2.32
CA SER A 67 -11.67 -8.81 2.87
C SER A 67 -10.76 -8.14 3.90
N LYS A 68 -10.31 -6.89 3.63
CA LYS A 68 -9.55 -6.08 4.59
C LYS A 68 -10.34 -5.85 5.89
N ARG A 69 -11.63 -5.48 5.79
CA ARG A 69 -12.51 -5.34 6.96
C ARG A 69 -12.60 -6.63 7.77
N LYS A 70 -12.87 -7.76 7.13
CA LYS A 70 -12.95 -9.07 7.81
C LYS A 70 -11.64 -9.43 8.52
N LEU A 71 -10.50 -9.07 7.93
CA LEU A 71 -9.20 -9.29 8.56
C LEU A 71 -9.04 -8.44 9.82
N VAL A 72 -9.38 -7.15 9.76
CA VAL A 72 -9.35 -6.26 10.93
C VAL A 72 -10.23 -6.80 12.04
N GLU A 73 -11.49 -7.16 11.74
CA GLU A 73 -12.43 -7.72 12.71
C GLU A 73 -11.93 -9.05 13.31
N LYS A 74 -11.33 -9.93 12.51
CA LYS A 74 -10.74 -11.19 12.96
C LYS A 74 -9.57 -10.97 13.94
N CYS A 75 -8.69 -10.01 13.64
CA CYS A 75 -7.48 -9.78 14.43
C CYS A 75 -7.73 -9.00 15.71
N GLN A 76 -8.61 -7.99 15.68
CA GLN A 76 -8.84 -7.10 16.81
C GLN A 76 -10.04 -7.52 17.70
N GLY A 77 -11.03 -8.21 17.12
CA GLY A 77 -12.29 -8.47 17.83
C GLY A 77 -13.12 -7.19 17.99
N SER A 78 -13.32 -6.72 19.24
CA SER A 78 -14.03 -5.46 19.49
C SER A 78 -13.10 -4.25 19.43
N PHE A 79 -13.54 -3.19 18.75
CA PHE A 79 -12.87 -1.90 18.66
C PHE A 79 -13.89 -0.78 18.40
N ASN A 80 -13.54 0.46 18.69
CA ASN A 80 -14.43 1.62 18.60
C ASN A 80 -13.96 2.68 17.61
N SER A 81 -12.70 2.61 17.14
CA SER A 81 -12.12 3.65 16.29
C SER A 81 -11.17 3.09 15.25
N VAL A 82 -11.21 3.69 14.03
CA VAL A 82 -10.37 3.32 12.87
C VAL A 82 -9.78 4.58 12.25
N LEU A 83 -8.46 4.58 12.06
CA LEU A 83 -7.73 5.54 11.26
C LEU A 83 -7.17 4.82 10.02
N ASP A 84 -7.51 5.31 8.83
CA ASP A 84 -6.93 4.80 7.57
C ASP A 84 -5.99 5.86 6.98
N ILE A 85 -4.69 5.57 7.00
CA ILE A 85 -3.66 6.44 6.44
C ILE A 85 -3.52 6.11 4.96
N GLY A 86 -3.64 7.14 4.09
CA GLY A 86 -3.76 6.95 2.63
C GLY A 86 -5.13 6.41 2.24
N CYS A 87 -6.20 6.94 2.82
CA CYS A 87 -7.55 6.40 2.68
C CYS A 87 -8.16 6.54 1.26
N GLY A 88 -7.51 7.26 0.35
CA GLY A 88 -7.96 7.47 -1.02
C GLY A 88 -9.36 8.07 -1.08
N ASP A 89 -10.30 7.36 -1.73
CA ASP A 89 -11.71 7.78 -1.83
C ASP A 89 -12.58 7.40 -0.61
N GLY A 90 -11.96 6.93 0.47
CA GLY A 90 -12.63 6.56 1.71
C GLY A 90 -13.44 5.25 1.66
N ALA A 91 -13.31 4.46 0.60
CA ALA A 91 -14.11 3.25 0.42
C ALA A 91 -13.91 2.21 1.54
N PHE A 92 -12.74 2.14 2.15
CA PHE A 92 -12.48 1.25 3.28
C PHE A 92 -13.10 1.80 4.56
N LEU A 93 -12.93 3.09 4.86
CA LEU A 93 -13.50 3.75 6.04
C LEU A 93 -15.03 3.67 6.05
N SER A 94 -15.68 3.84 4.91
CA SER A 94 -17.15 3.74 4.78
C SER A 94 -17.72 2.38 5.20
N LEU A 95 -16.88 1.37 5.42
CA LEU A 95 -17.34 0.08 5.96
C LEU A 95 -17.51 0.09 7.49
N PHE A 96 -17.05 1.13 8.19
CA PHE A 96 -17.05 1.24 9.65
C PHE A 96 -17.89 2.42 10.15
N GLU A 97 -19.03 2.70 9.50
CA GLU A 97 -19.91 3.83 9.82
C GLU A 97 -20.46 3.79 11.27
N ASP A 98 -20.47 2.61 11.90
CA ASP A 98 -20.85 2.40 13.30
C ASP A 98 -19.71 2.69 14.30
N LYS A 99 -18.54 3.12 13.82
CA LYS A 99 -17.34 3.41 14.61
C LYS A 99 -16.94 4.88 14.46
N ARG A 100 -16.08 5.37 15.35
CA ARG A 100 -15.36 6.62 15.11
C ARG A 100 -14.32 6.38 14.04
N ILE A 101 -14.43 7.06 12.92
CA ILE A 101 -13.56 6.89 11.76
C ILE A 101 -12.88 8.21 11.40
N ALA A 102 -11.61 8.13 11.02
CA ALA A 102 -10.86 9.24 10.45
C ALA A 102 -9.94 8.75 9.33
N GLY A 103 -9.60 9.62 8.39
CA GLY A 103 -8.68 9.32 7.31
C GLY A 103 -7.53 10.31 7.23
N VAL A 104 -6.44 9.89 6.60
CA VAL A 104 -5.38 10.77 6.14
C VAL A 104 -5.20 10.55 4.65
N GLU A 105 -5.25 11.63 3.85
CA GLU A 105 -5.07 11.56 2.40
C GLU A 105 -4.46 12.87 1.88
N PRO A 106 -3.25 12.84 1.29
CA PRO A 106 -2.59 14.05 0.81
C PRO A 106 -3.23 14.65 -0.45
N SER A 107 -3.94 13.85 -1.27
CA SER A 107 -4.58 14.32 -2.50
C SER A 107 -5.85 15.12 -2.23
N ASN A 108 -5.88 16.41 -2.60
CA ASN A 108 -7.06 17.27 -2.47
C ASN A 108 -8.29 16.65 -3.15
N ARG A 109 -8.12 16.12 -4.36
CA ARG A 109 -9.20 15.49 -5.13
C ARG A 109 -9.79 14.28 -4.42
N ALA A 110 -8.96 13.45 -3.80
CA ALA A 110 -9.43 12.28 -3.06
C ALA A 110 -10.11 12.68 -1.76
N ARG A 111 -9.58 13.69 -1.04
CA ARG A 111 -10.26 14.24 0.15
C ARG A 111 -11.64 14.81 -0.16
N GLU A 112 -11.81 15.51 -1.28
CA GLU A 112 -13.13 16.01 -1.71
C GLU A 112 -14.15 14.87 -1.90
N LEU A 113 -13.71 13.71 -2.41
CA LEU A 113 -14.57 12.53 -2.53
C LEU A 113 -14.96 11.97 -1.17
N CYS A 114 -14.03 11.98 -0.20
CA CYS A 114 -14.31 11.58 1.18
C CYS A 114 -15.29 12.53 1.86
N ILE A 115 -15.08 13.84 1.75
CA ILE A 115 -15.95 14.87 2.32
C ILE A 115 -17.39 14.73 1.79
N LYS A 116 -17.54 14.48 0.47
CA LYS A 116 -18.86 14.21 -0.13
C LYS A 116 -19.58 12.98 0.45
N LYS A 117 -18.83 12.05 1.04
CA LYS A 117 -19.35 10.88 1.76
C LYS A 117 -19.55 11.13 3.26
N GLY A 118 -19.30 12.33 3.75
CA GLY A 118 -19.39 12.68 5.18
C GLY A 118 -18.21 12.15 6.02
N LEU A 119 -17.09 11.80 5.38
CA LEU A 119 -15.91 11.29 6.10
C LEU A 119 -15.00 12.45 6.53
N GLU A 120 -14.46 12.34 7.74
CA GLU A 120 -13.45 13.24 8.28
C GLU A 120 -12.05 12.81 7.79
N VAL A 121 -11.36 13.68 7.03
CA VAL A 121 -10.08 13.34 6.41
C VAL A 121 -9.11 14.52 6.48
N ALA A 122 -7.97 14.28 7.11
CA ALA A 122 -6.87 15.23 7.24
C ALA A 122 -5.88 15.12 6.05
N PRO A 123 -5.16 16.19 5.70
CA PRO A 123 -4.14 16.15 4.64
C PRO A 123 -2.84 15.44 5.08
N SER A 124 -2.53 15.42 6.36
CA SER A 124 -1.28 14.86 6.90
C SER A 124 -1.51 14.08 8.18
N ILE A 125 -0.62 13.13 8.47
CA ILE A 125 -0.61 12.38 9.74
C ILE A 125 -0.42 13.31 10.94
N SER A 126 0.34 14.40 10.77
CA SER A 126 0.59 15.41 11.83
C SER A 126 -0.66 16.19 12.25
N ASP A 127 -1.72 16.18 11.45
CA ASP A 127 -2.96 16.87 11.77
C ASP A 127 -3.90 16.03 12.64
N ILE A 128 -3.53 14.77 12.90
CA ILE A 128 -4.28 13.85 13.76
C ILE A 128 -3.74 13.97 15.20
N ASN A 129 -4.64 14.24 16.15
CA ASN A 129 -4.29 14.45 17.55
C ASN A 129 -4.95 13.45 18.50
N GLU A 130 -5.69 12.48 17.97
CA GLU A 130 -6.43 11.48 18.74
C GLU A 130 -5.84 10.08 18.54
N THR A 131 -6.09 9.20 19.51
CA THR A 131 -5.66 7.80 19.42
C THR A 131 -6.77 6.91 18.84
N PHE A 132 -6.37 5.83 18.14
CA PHE A 132 -7.26 4.88 17.46
C PHE A 132 -6.96 3.45 17.86
N ASP A 133 -8.02 2.63 17.92
CA ASP A 133 -7.87 1.19 18.19
C ASP A 133 -7.33 0.43 16.98
N ILE A 134 -7.65 0.92 15.78
CA ILE A 134 -7.17 0.38 14.53
C ILE A 134 -6.51 1.50 13.74
N ILE A 135 -5.28 1.25 13.28
CA ILE A 135 -4.62 2.09 12.27
C ILE A 135 -4.25 1.20 11.08
N THR A 136 -4.54 1.66 9.87
CA THR A 136 -4.25 0.90 8.64
C THR A 136 -3.43 1.71 7.65
N LEU A 137 -2.45 1.02 7.01
CA LEU A 137 -1.66 1.52 5.88
C LEU A 137 -1.71 0.47 4.76
N TRP A 138 -2.58 0.67 3.79
CA TRP A 138 -2.76 -0.25 2.66
C TRP A 138 -2.01 0.24 1.43
N HIS A 139 -0.75 -0.16 1.25
CA HIS A 139 0.15 0.34 0.21
C HIS A 139 0.37 1.84 0.33
N VAL A 140 0.85 2.26 1.49
CA VAL A 140 1.12 3.65 1.85
C VAL A 140 2.49 3.83 2.46
N LEU A 141 2.96 2.90 3.29
CA LEU A 141 4.23 3.04 4.00
C LEU A 141 5.41 3.23 3.04
N GLU A 142 5.38 2.58 1.88
CA GLU A 142 6.37 2.70 0.82
C GLU A 142 6.46 4.11 0.21
N HIS A 143 5.42 4.93 0.37
CA HIS A 143 5.36 6.30 -0.14
C HIS A 143 5.80 7.36 0.87
N LEU A 144 5.89 7.04 2.18
CA LEU A 144 6.18 8.00 3.24
C LEU A 144 7.66 8.38 3.27
N PRO A 145 8.07 9.63 2.92
CA PRO A 145 9.49 9.99 2.83
C PRO A 145 10.21 9.92 4.18
N ASN A 146 9.53 10.28 5.28
CA ASN A 146 10.09 10.27 6.64
C ASN A 146 9.73 8.99 7.39
N LEU A 147 10.16 7.84 6.87
CA LEU A 147 9.76 6.51 7.34
C LEU A 147 9.75 6.34 8.86
N LYS A 148 10.87 6.65 9.52
CA LYS A 148 10.98 6.46 10.98
C LYS A 148 10.19 7.50 11.78
N GLY A 149 10.13 8.74 11.32
CA GLY A 149 9.37 9.81 11.96
C GLY A 149 7.88 9.55 11.88
N ASP A 150 7.40 9.20 10.69
CA ASP A 150 5.98 8.91 10.47
C ASP A 150 5.53 7.68 11.27
N LEU A 151 6.34 6.60 11.30
CA LEU A 151 6.04 5.41 12.12
C LEU A 151 6.01 5.71 13.62
N LYS A 152 6.89 6.58 14.15
CA LYS A 152 6.82 7.02 15.55
C LYS A 152 5.55 7.82 15.84
N THR A 153 5.14 8.70 14.92
CA THR A 153 3.87 9.43 15.02
C THR A 153 2.70 8.44 15.01
N ILE A 154 2.69 7.47 14.11
CA ILE A 154 1.66 6.43 14.04
C ILE A 154 1.63 5.60 15.33
N ASN A 155 2.79 5.29 15.92
CA ASN A 155 2.85 4.58 17.20
C ASN A 155 2.16 5.39 18.32
N ASN A 156 2.37 6.71 18.37
CA ASN A 156 1.72 7.58 19.35
C ASN A 156 0.21 7.65 19.15
N LEU A 157 -0.27 7.60 17.90
CA LEU A 157 -1.70 7.60 17.56
C LEU A 157 -2.39 6.24 17.78
N LEU A 158 -1.65 5.16 17.98
CA LEU A 158 -2.22 3.84 18.28
C LEU A 158 -2.62 3.80 19.76
N SER A 159 -3.80 3.28 20.11
CA SER A 159 -4.18 3.03 21.49
C SER A 159 -3.37 1.86 22.09
N ASP A 160 -3.28 1.76 23.42
CA ASP A 160 -2.42 0.75 24.09
C ASP A 160 -2.82 -0.70 23.75
N LYS A 161 -4.11 -0.94 23.44
CA LYS A 161 -4.63 -2.23 22.98
C LYS A 161 -4.90 -2.27 21.48
N GLY A 162 -4.52 -1.23 20.78
CA GLY A 162 -4.77 -1.07 19.36
C GLY A 162 -3.87 -1.93 18.48
N ARG A 163 -4.25 -2.07 17.22
CA ARG A 163 -3.48 -2.78 16.20
C ARG A 163 -3.23 -1.94 14.98
N LEU A 164 -2.00 -2.04 14.51
CA LEU A 164 -1.52 -1.47 13.26
C LEU A 164 -1.54 -2.55 12.18
N PHE A 165 -2.14 -2.26 11.04
CA PHE A 165 -2.14 -3.11 9.85
C PHE A 165 -1.33 -2.43 8.75
N VAL A 166 -0.25 -3.06 8.30
CA VAL A 166 0.64 -2.53 7.26
C VAL A 166 0.74 -3.51 6.12
N ALA A 167 0.32 -3.09 4.93
CA ALA A 167 0.52 -3.84 3.69
C ALA A 167 1.44 -3.07 2.76
N VAL A 168 2.49 -3.73 2.24
CA VAL A 168 3.47 -3.16 1.28
C VAL A 168 3.82 -4.18 0.20
N PRO A 169 4.28 -3.77 -0.99
CA PRO A 169 4.84 -4.66 -2.00
C PRO A 169 6.09 -5.37 -1.46
N ASN A 170 6.28 -6.64 -1.85
CA ASN A 170 7.43 -7.44 -1.48
C ASN A 170 8.47 -7.50 -2.61
N CYS A 171 9.54 -6.75 -2.49
CA CYS A 171 10.59 -6.71 -3.51
C CYS A 171 11.40 -8.02 -3.65
N LYS A 172 11.17 -9.01 -2.77
CA LYS A 172 11.74 -10.37 -2.86
C LYS A 172 10.71 -11.44 -3.20
N SER A 173 9.55 -11.07 -3.73
CA SER A 173 8.55 -12.03 -4.24
C SER A 173 9.01 -12.67 -5.55
N TRP A 174 8.40 -13.81 -5.89
CA TRP A 174 8.70 -14.47 -7.15
C TRP A 174 8.42 -13.58 -8.37
N ASP A 175 7.32 -12.84 -8.36
CA ASP A 175 6.96 -11.93 -9.44
C ASP A 175 7.91 -10.74 -9.54
N ALA A 176 8.45 -10.23 -8.43
CA ALA A 176 9.50 -9.21 -8.45
C ALA A 176 10.80 -9.77 -9.09
N GLU A 177 11.19 -10.99 -8.75
CA GLU A 177 12.35 -11.67 -9.34
C GLU A 177 12.13 -11.94 -10.84
N TYR A 178 10.93 -12.42 -11.24
CA TYR A 178 10.58 -12.73 -12.61
C TYR A 178 10.55 -11.52 -13.54
N TYR A 179 9.94 -10.41 -13.08
CA TYR A 179 9.81 -9.21 -13.90
C TYR A 179 11.06 -8.33 -13.87
N GLY A 180 11.90 -8.43 -12.84
CA GLY A 180 13.10 -7.63 -12.70
C GLY A 180 12.79 -6.12 -12.77
N GLU A 181 13.50 -5.40 -13.62
CA GLU A 181 13.33 -3.95 -13.81
C GLU A 181 11.92 -3.52 -14.28
N PHE A 182 11.14 -4.44 -14.86
CA PHE A 182 9.77 -4.21 -15.31
C PHE A 182 8.71 -4.50 -14.24
N TRP A 183 9.12 -4.89 -13.02
CA TRP A 183 8.16 -5.15 -11.96
C TRP A 183 7.45 -3.88 -11.53
N ALA A 184 6.12 -3.84 -11.75
CA ALA A 184 5.32 -2.65 -11.45
C ALA A 184 5.25 -2.32 -9.95
N GLY A 185 5.60 -3.25 -9.07
CA GLY A 185 5.70 -3.01 -7.64
C GLY A 185 6.86 -2.10 -7.22
N TYR A 186 7.83 -1.82 -8.11
CA TYR A 186 8.83 -0.79 -7.81
C TYR A 186 8.27 0.62 -7.90
N ASP A 187 7.38 0.90 -8.80
CA ASP A 187 6.66 2.18 -8.98
C ASP A 187 7.50 3.45 -8.67
N VAL A 188 8.75 3.49 -9.19
CA VAL A 188 9.68 4.60 -8.94
C VAL A 188 9.22 5.88 -9.66
N PRO A 189 9.43 7.08 -9.08
CA PRO A 189 9.94 7.35 -7.74
C PRO A 189 8.86 7.45 -6.66
N ARG A 190 7.58 7.11 -6.97
CA ARG A 190 6.43 7.18 -6.05
C ARG A 190 6.63 6.28 -4.84
N HIS A 191 7.16 5.04 -5.06
CA HIS A 191 7.66 4.21 -3.99
C HIS A 191 9.08 4.67 -3.62
N VAL A 192 9.18 5.30 -2.46
CA VAL A 192 10.46 5.75 -1.89
C VAL A 192 11.19 4.59 -1.25
N TRP A 193 10.45 3.63 -0.66
CA TRP A 193 10.98 2.47 0.04
C TRP A 193 10.55 1.17 -0.60
N HIS A 194 11.44 0.17 -0.59
CA HIS A 194 11.17 -1.16 -1.14
C HIS A 194 11.46 -2.21 -0.06
N PHE A 195 10.38 -2.79 0.43
CA PHE A 195 10.44 -3.71 1.56
C PHE A 195 10.55 -5.18 1.11
N ASP A 196 11.31 -5.92 1.88
CA ASP A 196 11.10 -7.36 2.08
C ASP A 196 10.56 -7.57 3.51
N ARG A 197 10.20 -8.81 3.84
CA ARG A 197 9.62 -9.12 5.15
C ARG A 197 10.55 -8.69 6.30
N GLU A 198 11.81 -9.06 6.23
CA GLU A 198 12.78 -8.78 7.29
C GLU A 198 13.01 -7.28 7.49
N SER A 199 13.12 -6.52 6.42
CA SER A 199 13.32 -5.08 6.50
C SER A 199 12.07 -4.36 7.03
N LEU A 200 10.86 -4.82 6.68
CA LEU A 200 9.63 -4.27 7.23
C LEU A 200 9.50 -4.56 8.74
N GLU A 201 9.75 -5.81 9.17
CA GLU A 201 9.73 -6.19 10.59
C GLU A 201 10.73 -5.38 11.40
N ARG A 202 12.01 -5.32 10.97
CA ARG A 202 13.04 -4.51 11.65
C ARG A 202 12.62 -3.04 11.75
N THR A 203 12.03 -2.50 10.70
CA THR A 203 11.59 -1.10 10.68
C THR A 203 10.50 -0.86 11.72
N LEU A 204 9.47 -1.71 11.76
CA LEU A 204 8.39 -1.61 12.73
C LEU A 204 8.91 -1.79 14.16
N VAL A 205 9.73 -2.82 14.42
CA VAL A 205 10.32 -3.06 15.76
C VAL A 205 11.17 -1.88 16.21
N SER A 206 12.00 -1.32 15.32
CA SER A 206 12.86 -0.16 15.64
C SER A 206 12.10 1.14 15.95
N THR A 207 10.80 1.17 15.62
CA THR A 207 9.92 2.33 15.83
C THR A 207 8.86 2.09 16.91
N GLY A 208 9.05 1.04 17.74
CA GLY A 208 8.25 0.80 18.93
C GLY A 208 7.03 -0.10 18.72
N PHE A 209 7.04 -0.94 17.68
CA PHE A 209 5.99 -1.93 17.45
C PHE A 209 6.49 -3.37 17.74
N GLU A 210 5.56 -4.23 18.14
CA GLU A 210 5.71 -5.67 18.27
C GLU A 210 4.85 -6.36 17.22
N ILE A 211 5.42 -7.28 16.45
CA ILE A 211 4.68 -8.01 15.39
C ILE A 211 3.85 -9.12 16.02
N GLU A 212 2.54 -9.13 15.76
CA GLU A 212 1.61 -10.16 16.26
C GLU A 212 1.27 -11.20 15.20
N ALA A 213 1.13 -10.81 13.94
CA ALA A 213 0.75 -11.72 12.86
C ALA A 213 1.35 -11.36 11.51
N HIS A 214 1.54 -12.41 10.71
CA HIS A 214 1.89 -12.33 9.30
C HIS A 214 0.69 -12.82 8.49
N GLU A 215 0.15 -11.96 7.66
CA GLU A 215 -0.95 -12.29 6.76
C GLU A 215 -0.49 -12.14 5.31
N SER A 216 -1.25 -12.63 4.36
CA SER A 216 -0.94 -12.50 2.94
C SER A 216 -2.12 -11.94 2.17
N GLN A 217 -1.85 -11.06 1.22
CA GLN A 217 -2.85 -10.55 0.30
C GLN A 217 -2.52 -11.00 -1.12
N ILE A 218 -3.52 -11.54 -1.83
CA ILE A 218 -3.37 -12.08 -3.19
C ILE A 218 -3.90 -11.09 -4.25
N PHE A 219 -4.78 -10.17 -3.85
CA PHE A 219 -5.61 -9.41 -4.81
C PHE A 219 -4.85 -8.41 -5.68
N ASP A 220 -3.72 -7.88 -5.24
CA ASP A 220 -2.95 -6.89 -6.01
C ASP A 220 -2.02 -7.55 -7.05
N LEU A 221 -1.74 -8.84 -6.90
CA LEU A 221 -0.83 -9.59 -7.75
C LEU A 221 -1.20 -9.55 -9.24
N PHE A 222 -2.47 -9.79 -9.56
CA PHE A 222 -2.92 -9.81 -10.97
C PHE A 222 -2.82 -8.43 -11.62
N TYR A 223 -3.05 -7.37 -10.86
CA TYR A 223 -2.90 -6.00 -11.35
C TYR A 223 -1.44 -5.64 -11.56
N ILE A 224 -0.56 -5.99 -10.60
CA ILE A 224 0.89 -5.81 -10.71
C ILE A 224 1.44 -6.59 -11.89
N ALA A 225 1.03 -7.86 -12.07
CA ALA A 225 1.43 -8.69 -13.21
C ALA A 225 0.99 -8.06 -14.54
N TYR A 226 -0.24 -7.54 -14.62
CA TYR A 226 -0.75 -6.89 -15.83
C TYR A 226 0.04 -5.61 -16.19
N LEU A 227 0.35 -4.77 -15.21
CA LEU A 227 1.17 -3.58 -15.45
C LEU A 227 2.60 -3.97 -15.86
N SER A 228 3.20 -4.95 -15.19
CA SER A 228 4.55 -5.43 -15.50
C SER A 228 4.64 -5.99 -16.93
N GLU A 229 3.62 -6.74 -17.38
CA GLU A 229 3.54 -7.21 -18.78
C GLU A 229 3.41 -6.03 -19.76
N LYS A 230 2.68 -4.98 -19.41
CA LYS A 230 2.61 -3.75 -20.22
C LYS A 230 3.95 -3.05 -20.31
N TYR A 231 4.70 -2.95 -19.23
CA TYR A 231 6.02 -2.34 -19.18
C TYR A 231 7.04 -3.11 -20.05
N LYS A 232 6.90 -4.45 -20.13
CA LYS A 232 7.67 -5.29 -21.06
C LYS A 232 7.29 -5.09 -22.54
N GLY A 233 6.23 -4.34 -22.86
CA GLY A 233 5.76 -4.14 -24.23
C GLY A 233 5.03 -5.35 -24.84
N GLY A 234 4.50 -6.26 -24.01
CA GLY A 234 3.85 -7.48 -24.46
C GLY A 234 2.49 -7.25 -25.16
N ARG A 235 2.34 -7.76 -26.41
CA ARG A 235 1.06 -7.68 -27.16
C ARG A 235 -0.11 -8.40 -26.50
N PHE A 236 0.17 -9.39 -25.62
CA PHE A 236 -0.80 -10.22 -24.91
C PHE A 236 -0.69 -10.04 -23.38
N ALA A 237 -0.56 -8.79 -22.93
CA ALA A 237 -0.33 -8.48 -21.51
C ALA A 237 -1.40 -9.08 -20.58
N LEU A 238 -2.68 -9.03 -20.95
CA LEU A 238 -3.76 -9.51 -20.07
C LEU A 238 -3.76 -11.05 -19.91
N PRO A 239 -3.79 -11.89 -20.97
CA PRO A 239 -3.76 -13.34 -20.79
C PRO A 239 -2.47 -13.81 -20.11
N ARG A 240 -1.33 -13.22 -20.42
CA ARG A 240 -0.05 -13.55 -19.76
C ARG A 240 -0.08 -13.19 -18.28
N ALA A 241 -0.60 -12.01 -17.92
CA ALA A 241 -0.74 -11.58 -16.53
C ALA A 241 -1.63 -12.54 -15.72
N VAL A 242 -2.71 -13.06 -16.31
CA VAL A 242 -3.57 -14.06 -15.65
C VAL A 242 -2.81 -15.35 -15.38
N LEU A 243 -2.14 -15.91 -16.39
CA LEU A 243 -1.37 -17.14 -16.24
C LEU A 243 -0.22 -17.00 -15.26
N LEU A 244 0.57 -15.94 -15.38
CA LEU A 244 1.69 -15.65 -14.47
C LEU A 244 1.20 -15.30 -13.06
N GLY A 245 0.07 -14.62 -12.93
CA GLY A 245 -0.56 -14.35 -11.65
C GLY A 245 -0.98 -15.63 -10.93
N ILE A 246 -1.59 -16.59 -11.63
CA ILE A 246 -1.93 -17.91 -11.06
C ILE A 246 -0.64 -18.64 -10.64
N PHE A 247 0.38 -18.65 -11.51
CA PHE A 247 1.66 -19.28 -11.18
C PHE A 247 2.33 -18.63 -9.97
N ALA A 248 2.33 -17.30 -9.91
CA ALA A 248 2.87 -16.55 -8.77
C ALA A 248 2.12 -16.84 -7.46
N VAL A 249 0.79 -16.99 -7.48
CA VAL A 249 0.02 -17.41 -6.29
C VAL A 249 0.52 -18.75 -5.78
N LEU A 250 0.69 -19.74 -6.66
CA LEU A 250 1.14 -21.08 -6.29
C LEU A 250 2.58 -21.04 -5.75
N THR A 251 3.48 -20.35 -6.46
CA THR A 251 4.90 -20.26 -6.11
C THR A 251 5.11 -19.47 -4.82
N ASN A 252 4.44 -18.33 -4.67
CA ASN A 252 4.53 -17.48 -3.47
C ASN A 252 4.00 -18.21 -2.24
N LYS A 253 2.93 -19.02 -2.40
CA LYS A 253 2.41 -19.87 -1.32
C LYS A 253 3.42 -20.95 -0.91
N ALA A 254 4.04 -21.60 -1.87
CA ALA A 254 5.03 -22.65 -1.63
C ALA A 254 6.33 -22.07 -1.02
N SER A 255 6.83 -20.94 -1.54
CA SER A 255 8.06 -20.29 -1.07
C SER A 255 7.87 -19.41 0.17
N LYS A 256 6.63 -19.18 0.62
CA LYS A 256 6.28 -18.21 1.67
C LYS A 256 6.74 -16.76 1.37
N LYS A 257 6.87 -16.41 0.09
CA LYS A 257 7.26 -15.08 -0.38
C LYS A 257 6.10 -14.43 -1.17
N PRO A 258 5.04 -13.96 -0.49
CA PRO A 258 3.90 -13.34 -1.18
C PRO A 258 4.31 -12.07 -1.90
N SER A 259 3.56 -11.67 -2.94
CA SER A 259 3.80 -10.44 -3.71
C SER A 259 3.59 -9.17 -2.88
N ALA A 260 2.73 -9.24 -1.86
CA ALA A 260 2.58 -8.20 -0.84
C ALA A 260 2.72 -8.80 0.54
N ILE A 261 3.41 -8.08 1.42
CA ILE A 261 3.57 -8.41 2.83
C ILE A 261 2.47 -7.68 3.59
N LEU A 262 1.79 -8.38 4.47
CA LEU A 262 0.86 -7.78 5.42
C LEU A 262 1.26 -8.18 6.82
N LEU A 263 1.59 -7.20 7.65
CA LEU A 263 1.89 -7.37 9.05
C LEU A 263 0.80 -6.75 9.92
N VAL A 264 0.50 -7.43 11.01
CA VAL A 264 -0.30 -6.90 12.11
C VAL A 264 0.61 -6.71 13.29
N ALA A 265 0.62 -5.50 13.84
CA ALA A 265 1.50 -5.11 14.94
C ALA A 265 0.73 -4.37 16.02
N LYS A 266 1.27 -4.33 17.22
CA LYS A 266 0.79 -3.55 18.38
C LYS A 266 1.92 -2.69 18.92
N LYS A 267 1.65 -1.80 19.88
CA LYS A 267 2.71 -1.12 20.65
C LYS A 267 3.58 -2.15 21.36
N ALA A 268 4.90 -1.97 21.26
CA ALA A 268 5.81 -2.66 22.16
C ALA A 268 5.60 -2.14 23.59
N LYS A 269 5.70 -3.04 24.58
CA LYS A 269 5.62 -2.70 26.01
C LYS A 269 6.87 -2.01 26.49
#